data_5bd5bd95e6b1c4c17172b40104f134ac
#
_entry.id   5bd5bd95e6b1c4c17172b40104f134ac
#
_cell.length_a   1.000
_cell.length_b   1.000
_cell.length_c   1.000
_cell.angle_alpha   90.00
_cell.angle_beta   90.00
_cell.angle_gamma   90.00
#
_symmetry.space_group_name_H-M   'P 1'
#
loop_
_entity.id
_entity.type
_entity.pdbx_description
1 polymer ?
#
loop_
_entity_poly.entity_id
_entity_poly.type
_entity_poly.pdbx_seq_one_letter_code
_entity_poly.pdbx_strand_id
1 'polypeptide(L)'
;MNQFLQLCSGILFSLSLQQTLVGSSNKFELSWPTPNTAFVQGLGYHTFLQKTGPGKSSSSGAFGCVRNNGKKFHEGIDLFPVRSSTDGRAKDSVYAAIPGVVRHVNLTSSASAYGKYLVLEHESFDPVLYSLYGHLDSIPNHLKPGMTVGVAERLGRMGNTASFSIPLSRSHLHFEVGIRLSSQFQNWYNRQGFKTVNKHGNFNGYNLAGLDPLHLYSAYQNSSFRSPGEYINSLPVVVKIIIPSRQMPDLVKRNPSLAIHPSPGNVFSSVECSFGPFGFPLKF
;
A
#
# COMPACT_ATOMS: atom_id res chain seq x y z
N MET A 1 43.75 48.73 53.81
CA MET A 1 44.60 47.87 52.98
C MET A 1 43.65 47.15 52.02
N ASN A 2 43.71 47.61 50.83
CA ASN A 2 42.70 47.38 49.83
C ASN A 2 42.89 46.03 49.08
N GLN A 3 41.80 45.29 48.85
CA GLN A 3 41.76 44.25 47.85
C GLN A 3 40.68 44.58 46.82
N PHE A 4 41.10 44.72 45.56
CA PHE A 4 40.28 44.91 44.40
C PHE A 4 39.71 43.54 43.96
N LEU A 5 38.40 43.46 43.92
CA LEU A 5 37.72 42.37 43.19
C LEU A 5 37.46 42.80 41.72
N GLN A 6 38.05 42.11 40.77
CA GLN A 6 37.71 42.22 39.39
C GLN A 6 36.57 41.22 39.07
N LEU A 7 35.45 41.73 38.61
CA LEU A 7 34.38 40.96 37.99
C LEU A 7 34.73 40.68 36.51
N CYS A 8 34.91 39.41 36.15
CA CYS A 8 34.91 39.00 34.78
C CYS A 8 33.49 38.60 34.36
N SER A 9 32.84 39.44 33.55
CA SER A 9 31.58 39.11 32.89
C SER A 9 31.85 38.19 31.73
N GLY A 10 31.51 36.90 31.84
CA GLY A 10 31.52 35.95 30.77
C GLY A 10 30.23 36.07 29.96
N ILE A 11 30.32 36.56 28.74
CA ILE A 11 29.22 36.54 27.75
C ILE A 11 29.15 35.14 27.15
N LEU A 12 28.15 34.37 27.55
CA LEU A 12 27.78 33.10 26.92
C LEU A 12 27.05 33.41 25.61
N PHE A 13 27.72 33.25 24.48
CA PHE A 13 27.09 33.16 23.17
C PHE A 13 26.42 31.80 23.05
N SER A 14 25.11 31.76 23.21
CA SER A 14 24.31 30.59 22.82
C SER A 14 24.18 30.57 21.30
N LEU A 15 24.97 29.73 20.61
CA LEU A 15 24.71 29.37 19.22
C LEU A 15 23.45 28.49 19.19
N SER A 16 22.31 29.07 18.86
CA SER A 16 21.15 28.31 18.44
C SER A 16 21.43 27.73 17.05
N LEU A 17 21.77 26.43 16.98
CA LEU A 17 21.70 25.68 15.72
C LEU A 17 20.23 25.64 15.30
N GLN A 18 19.82 26.58 14.45
CA GLN A 18 18.63 26.38 13.61
C GLN A 18 18.97 25.27 12.60
N GLN A 19 18.58 24.05 12.92
CA GLN A 19 18.46 23.01 11.89
C GLN A 19 17.35 23.45 10.93
N THR A 20 17.75 24.05 9.82
CA THR A 20 16.92 24.13 8.63
C THR A 20 16.62 22.71 8.20
N LEU A 21 15.42 22.24 8.52
CA LEU A 21 14.82 21.09 7.84
C LEU A 21 14.69 21.45 6.36
N VAL A 22 15.76 21.21 5.62
CA VAL A 22 15.66 21.09 4.17
C VAL A 22 14.78 19.87 3.94
N GLY A 23 13.51 20.11 3.67
CA GLY A 23 12.58 19.09 3.21
C GLY A 23 13.14 18.54 1.90
N SER A 24 13.87 17.43 1.96
CA SER A 24 14.13 16.62 0.79
C SER A 24 12.76 16.18 0.30
N SER A 25 12.29 16.73 -0.81
CA SER A 25 11.14 16.18 -1.51
C SER A 25 11.54 14.76 -1.91
N ASN A 26 11.11 13.78 -1.12
CA ASN A 26 11.36 12.38 -1.42
C ASN A 26 10.74 12.11 -2.79
N LYS A 27 11.58 11.92 -3.80
CA LYS A 27 11.13 11.56 -5.13
C LYS A 27 10.33 10.27 -5.02
N PHE A 28 9.12 10.26 -5.58
CA PHE A 28 8.35 9.02 -5.67
C PHE A 28 9.06 8.06 -6.63
N GLU A 29 9.40 6.89 -6.11
CA GLU A 29 10.06 5.83 -6.86
C GLU A 29 9.15 4.60 -6.88
N LEU A 30 8.89 4.08 -8.09
CA LEU A 30 8.05 2.92 -8.33
C LEU A 30 8.81 1.90 -9.17
N SER A 31 9.08 0.72 -8.58
CA SER A 31 9.75 -0.40 -9.24
C SER A 31 8.78 -1.56 -9.46
N TRP A 32 8.94 -2.32 -10.55
CA TRP A 32 8.14 -3.51 -10.79
C TRP A 32 8.50 -4.63 -9.80
N PRO A 33 7.51 -5.29 -9.15
CA PRO A 33 7.77 -6.13 -7.98
C PRO A 33 8.31 -7.54 -8.29
N THR A 34 8.48 -7.93 -9.56
CA THR A 34 8.96 -9.26 -9.97
C THR A 34 9.95 -9.19 -11.13
N PRO A 35 10.72 -10.25 -11.40
CA PRO A 35 11.59 -10.33 -12.58
C PRO A 35 10.83 -10.35 -13.93
N ASN A 36 9.53 -10.59 -13.94
CA ASN A 36 8.73 -10.58 -15.16
C ASN A 36 8.47 -9.14 -15.61
N THR A 37 9.30 -8.62 -16.48
CA THR A 37 9.23 -7.23 -16.98
C THR A 37 8.32 -7.04 -18.19
N ALA A 38 7.54 -8.06 -18.57
CA ALA A 38 6.71 -8.03 -19.77
C ALA A 38 5.72 -6.85 -19.83
N PHE A 39 5.12 -6.48 -18.68
CA PHE A 39 4.30 -5.27 -18.57
C PHE A 39 5.10 -4.00 -18.89
N VAL A 40 6.30 -3.86 -18.30
CA VAL A 40 7.17 -2.69 -18.50
C VAL A 40 7.59 -2.57 -19.97
N GLN A 41 7.66 -3.69 -20.68
CA GLN A 41 7.95 -3.78 -22.12
C GLN A 41 6.69 -3.55 -23.02
N GLY A 42 5.53 -3.27 -22.44
CA GLY A 42 4.30 -3.04 -23.17
C GLY A 42 3.64 -4.31 -23.75
N LEU A 43 3.99 -5.49 -23.22
CA LEU A 43 3.44 -6.75 -23.69
C LEU A 43 2.05 -7.03 -23.09
N GLY A 44 1.25 -7.88 -23.76
CA GLY A 44 -0.13 -8.17 -23.36
C GLY A 44 -0.25 -8.97 -22.05
N TYR A 45 -1.41 -8.94 -21.44
CA TYR A 45 -1.72 -9.56 -20.13
C TYR A 45 -1.33 -11.05 -20.04
N HIS A 46 -1.41 -11.79 -21.14
CA HIS A 46 -1.06 -13.22 -21.19
C HIS A 46 0.44 -13.49 -20.93
N THR A 47 1.28 -12.46 -20.94
CA THR A 47 2.73 -12.56 -20.73
C THR A 47 3.17 -12.34 -19.29
N PHE A 48 2.26 -11.86 -18.40
CA PHE A 48 2.61 -11.59 -16.99
C PHE A 48 1.47 -11.83 -15.99
N LEU A 49 0.19 -11.85 -16.39
CA LEU A 49 -0.91 -12.06 -15.46
C LEU A 49 -1.28 -13.54 -15.32
N GLN A 50 -1.34 -14.02 -14.07
CA GLN A 50 -1.76 -15.36 -13.71
C GLN A 50 -3.26 -15.54 -13.90
N LYS A 51 -3.67 -16.51 -14.72
CA LYS A 51 -5.08 -16.91 -14.88
C LYS A 51 -5.61 -17.55 -13.60
N THR A 52 -6.86 -17.29 -13.24
CA THR A 52 -7.52 -17.90 -12.07
C THR A 52 -7.83 -19.39 -12.23
N GLY A 53 -7.71 -19.94 -13.43
CA GLY A 53 -7.86 -21.38 -13.71
C GLY A 53 -7.75 -21.72 -15.18
N PRO A 54 -7.77 -23.02 -15.51
CA PRO A 54 -7.83 -23.48 -16.91
C PRO A 54 -9.01 -22.87 -17.66
N GLY A 55 -8.80 -22.50 -18.94
CA GLY A 55 -9.83 -21.88 -19.77
C GLY A 55 -10.24 -20.46 -19.41
N LYS A 56 -9.66 -19.86 -18.37
CA LYS A 56 -9.92 -18.45 -18.00
C LYS A 56 -9.04 -17.49 -18.80
N SER A 57 -9.58 -16.28 -19.04
CA SER A 57 -8.82 -15.19 -19.64
C SER A 57 -7.68 -14.73 -18.72
N SER A 58 -6.60 -14.21 -19.31
CA SER A 58 -5.50 -13.58 -18.56
C SER A 58 -5.97 -12.35 -17.78
N SER A 59 -7.01 -11.65 -18.25
CA SER A 59 -7.63 -10.53 -17.54
C SER A 59 -8.19 -10.93 -16.16
N SER A 60 -8.43 -12.23 -15.88
CA SER A 60 -8.86 -12.68 -14.55
C SER A 60 -7.81 -12.48 -13.46
N GLY A 61 -6.56 -12.23 -13.82
CA GLY A 61 -5.48 -11.84 -12.92
C GLY A 61 -5.31 -10.31 -12.75
N ALA A 62 -6.10 -9.50 -13.46
CA ALA A 62 -6.10 -8.04 -13.33
C ALA A 62 -6.93 -7.56 -12.13
N PHE A 63 -6.76 -6.29 -11.77
CA PHE A 63 -7.55 -5.59 -10.75
C PHE A 63 -9.00 -5.38 -11.19
N GLY A 64 -9.93 -5.37 -10.23
CA GLY A 64 -11.32 -5.00 -10.45
C GLY A 64 -12.29 -6.17 -10.57
N CYS A 65 -13.48 -5.93 -11.11
CA CYS A 65 -14.54 -6.93 -11.28
C CYS A 65 -14.25 -7.85 -12.50
N VAL A 66 -13.20 -8.65 -12.42
CA VAL A 66 -12.69 -9.47 -13.54
C VAL A 66 -12.91 -10.97 -13.36
N ARG A 67 -13.36 -11.41 -12.18
CA ARG A 67 -13.55 -12.83 -11.84
C ARG A 67 -15.03 -13.21 -11.84
N ASN A 68 -15.33 -14.49 -12.11
CA ASN A 68 -16.70 -15.02 -12.11
C ASN A 68 -17.67 -14.22 -13.00
N ASN A 69 -17.24 -13.90 -14.23
CA ASN A 69 -17.99 -13.10 -15.20
C ASN A 69 -18.37 -11.70 -14.66
N GLY A 70 -17.42 -11.03 -14.02
CA GLY A 70 -17.60 -9.68 -13.45
C GLY A 70 -18.25 -9.64 -12.06
N LYS A 71 -18.59 -10.79 -11.48
CA LYS A 71 -19.28 -10.87 -10.17
C LYS A 71 -18.35 -10.91 -8.97
N LYS A 72 -17.06 -11.13 -9.17
CA LYS A 72 -16.08 -11.16 -8.08
C LYS A 72 -14.97 -10.14 -8.34
N PHE A 73 -14.82 -9.24 -7.39
CA PHE A 73 -13.77 -8.24 -7.37
C PHE A 73 -12.41 -8.90 -7.06
N HIS A 74 -11.34 -8.36 -7.66
CA HIS A 74 -9.96 -8.70 -7.37
C HIS A 74 -9.22 -7.44 -6.92
N GLU A 75 -8.68 -7.48 -5.72
CA GLU A 75 -8.15 -6.33 -4.98
C GLU A 75 -6.77 -5.87 -5.46
N GLY A 76 -6.12 -6.68 -6.29
CA GLY A 76 -4.78 -6.43 -6.83
C GLY A 76 -4.57 -7.04 -8.20
N ILE A 77 -3.32 -7.39 -8.51
CA ILE A 77 -2.94 -8.14 -9.71
C ILE A 77 -2.21 -9.42 -9.32
N ASP A 78 -2.42 -10.47 -10.09
CA ASP A 78 -1.73 -11.75 -9.93
C ASP A 78 -0.63 -11.88 -11.00
N LEU A 79 0.64 -11.91 -10.58
CA LEU A 79 1.81 -11.95 -11.47
C LEU A 79 2.43 -13.34 -11.45
N PHE A 80 2.50 -14.02 -12.61
CA PHE A 80 3.14 -15.32 -12.68
C PHE A 80 4.68 -15.23 -12.78
N PRO A 81 5.42 -16.28 -12.37
CA PRO A 81 6.87 -16.30 -12.38
C PRO A 81 7.43 -16.47 -13.80
N VAL A 82 8.61 -15.92 -14.04
CA VAL A 82 9.42 -16.21 -15.24
C VAL A 82 10.12 -17.57 -15.08
N ARG A 83 10.57 -17.90 -13.86
CA ARG A 83 11.32 -19.12 -13.58
C ARG A 83 10.56 -20.03 -12.61
N SER A 84 10.42 -21.29 -13.02
CA SER A 84 9.85 -22.34 -12.19
C SER A 84 10.75 -23.57 -12.18
N SER A 85 10.62 -24.40 -11.16
CA SER A 85 11.17 -25.76 -11.13
C SER A 85 10.32 -26.72 -11.95
N THR A 86 10.81 -27.93 -12.16
CA THR A 86 10.12 -29.00 -12.92
C THR A 86 8.77 -29.39 -12.29
N ASP A 87 8.63 -29.25 -10.96
CA ASP A 87 7.37 -29.48 -10.24
C ASP A 87 6.42 -28.28 -10.28
N GLY A 88 6.78 -27.19 -10.99
CA GLY A 88 5.97 -25.97 -11.14
C GLY A 88 6.16 -24.92 -10.03
N ARG A 89 7.04 -25.13 -9.05
CA ARG A 89 7.31 -24.17 -7.99
C ARG A 89 8.01 -22.92 -8.54
N ALA A 90 7.50 -21.74 -8.19
CA ALA A 90 8.15 -20.48 -8.56
C ALA A 90 9.55 -20.35 -7.92
N LYS A 91 10.50 -19.86 -8.72
CA LYS A 91 11.88 -19.53 -8.26
C LYS A 91 12.12 -18.04 -8.16
N ASP A 92 11.21 -17.22 -8.62
CA ASP A 92 11.36 -15.77 -8.67
C ASP A 92 11.29 -15.13 -7.29
N SER A 93 12.16 -14.15 -7.08
CA SER A 93 12.11 -13.27 -5.94
C SER A 93 11.02 -12.20 -6.12
N VAL A 94 10.52 -11.71 -5.00
CA VAL A 94 9.58 -10.58 -4.92
C VAL A 94 10.32 -9.40 -4.31
N TYR A 95 10.08 -8.21 -4.84
CA TYR A 95 10.79 -6.98 -4.50
C TYR A 95 9.82 -5.87 -4.09
N ALA A 96 10.27 -4.96 -3.24
CA ALA A 96 9.51 -3.78 -2.84
C ALA A 96 9.27 -2.85 -4.04
N ALA A 97 8.00 -2.59 -4.32
CA ALA A 97 7.60 -1.69 -5.40
C ALA A 97 7.88 -0.22 -5.08
N ILE A 98 7.72 0.16 -3.82
CA ILE A 98 7.87 1.52 -3.29
C ILE A 98 8.67 1.38 -1.99
N PRO A 99 9.60 2.31 -1.64
CA PRO A 99 10.29 2.28 -0.37
C PRO A 99 9.31 2.53 0.78
N GLY A 100 9.49 1.86 1.92
CA GLY A 100 8.53 2.00 3.01
C GLY A 100 8.94 1.29 4.29
N VAL A 101 7.97 1.16 5.19
CA VAL A 101 8.14 0.46 6.48
C VAL A 101 7.27 -0.78 6.50
N VAL A 102 7.82 -1.91 6.89
CA VAL A 102 7.06 -3.15 7.12
C VAL A 102 6.05 -2.90 8.25
N ARG A 103 4.77 -3.08 7.98
CA ARG A 103 3.70 -2.87 8.97
C ARG A 103 3.00 -4.14 9.38
N HIS A 104 3.00 -5.14 8.52
CA HIS A 104 2.41 -6.44 8.83
C HIS A 104 3.17 -7.56 8.14
N VAL A 105 3.33 -8.67 8.83
CA VAL A 105 3.90 -9.92 8.29
C VAL A 105 3.07 -11.09 8.79
N ASN A 106 2.55 -11.89 7.86
CA ASN A 106 1.90 -13.16 8.16
C ASN A 106 2.75 -14.33 7.65
N LEU A 107 3.22 -15.17 8.56
CA LEU A 107 4.03 -16.35 8.23
C LEU A 107 3.21 -17.66 8.20
N THR A 108 1.93 -17.61 8.57
CA THR A 108 1.05 -18.78 8.64
C THR A 108 0.15 -18.85 7.42
N SER A 109 0.43 -19.78 6.51
CA SER A 109 -0.30 -19.93 5.24
C SER A 109 -1.82 -20.03 5.44
N SER A 110 -2.27 -20.86 6.40
CA SER A 110 -3.70 -21.11 6.65
C SER A 110 -4.44 -19.95 7.33
N ALA A 111 -3.74 -18.91 7.78
CA ALA A 111 -4.36 -17.80 8.52
C ALA A 111 -5.04 -16.78 7.61
N SER A 112 -4.77 -16.79 6.31
CA SER A 112 -5.25 -15.79 5.35
C SER A 112 -5.47 -16.36 3.95
N ALA A 113 -6.41 -15.80 3.21
CA ALA A 113 -6.52 -16.02 1.78
C ALA A 113 -5.26 -15.56 1.02
N TYR A 114 -4.54 -14.56 1.52
CA TYR A 114 -3.24 -14.12 0.99
C TYR A 114 -2.08 -15.09 1.30
N GLY A 115 -2.31 -16.12 2.15
CA GLY A 115 -1.29 -17.04 2.60
C GLY A 115 -0.21 -16.37 3.44
N LYS A 116 1.06 -16.66 3.18
CA LYS A 116 2.16 -15.86 3.71
C LYS A 116 2.24 -14.56 2.92
N TYR A 117 2.22 -13.45 3.64
CA TYR A 117 2.24 -12.13 3.00
C TYR A 117 2.87 -11.09 3.93
N LEU A 118 3.27 -9.98 3.34
CA LEU A 118 3.68 -8.79 4.08
C LEU A 118 3.05 -7.53 3.49
N VAL A 119 2.98 -6.50 4.31
CA VAL A 119 2.47 -5.17 3.92
C VAL A 119 3.51 -4.12 4.30
N LEU A 120 3.79 -3.24 3.34
CA LEU A 120 4.56 -2.01 3.55
C LEU A 120 3.60 -0.81 3.61
N GLU A 121 3.87 0.18 4.46
CA GLU A 121 3.31 1.54 4.35
C GLU A 121 4.40 2.51 3.91
N HIS A 122 4.03 3.45 3.03
CA HIS A 122 4.91 4.39 2.36
C HIS A 122 4.72 5.78 2.97
N GLU A 123 5.11 5.92 4.24
CA GLU A 123 4.82 7.09 5.09
C GLU A 123 5.56 8.37 4.69
N SER A 124 6.51 8.27 3.77
CA SER A 124 7.20 9.45 3.20
C SER A 124 6.31 10.26 2.25
N PHE A 125 5.09 9.80 1.99
CA PHE A 125 4.14 10.42 1.06
C PHE A 125 2.80 10.73 1.74
N ASP A 126 2.10 11.72 1.21
CA ASP A 126 0.71 12.03 1.55
C ASP A 126 -0.11 12.09 0.24
N PRO A 127 -1.12 11.23 0.05
CA PRO A 127 -1.58 10.19 1.00
C PRO A 127 -0.58 9.04 1.18
N VAL A 128 -0.62 8.44 2.38
CA VAL A 128 0.17 7.26 2.73
C VAL A 128 -0.39 6.05 2.00
N LEU A 129 0.35 5.56 1.02
CA LEU A 129 0.00 4.31 0.34
C LEU A 129 0.41 3.10 1.17
N TYR A 130 -0.24 1.94 0.92
CA TYR A 130 0.29 0.63 1.26
C TYR A 130 0.61 -0.15 -0.01
N SER A 131 1.50 -1.14 0.12
CA SER A 131 1.64 -2.24 -0.84
C SER A 131 1.59 -3.58 -0.10
N LEU A 132 0.89 -4.56 -0.69
CA LEU A 132 0.72 -5.90 -0.16
C LEU A 132 1.29 -6.93 -1.13
N TYR A 133 2.04 -7.90 -0.60
CA TYR A 133 2.72 -8.95 -1.35
C TYR A 133 2.27 -10.30 -0.80
N GLY A 134 1.36 -10.95 -1.51
CA GLY A 134 0.70 -12.20 -1.08
C GLY A 134 1.23 -13.46 -1.75
N HIS A 135 0.77 -14.60 -1.26
CA HIS A 135 1.09 -15.97 -1.70
C HIS A 135 2.58 -16.33 -1.64
N LEU A 136 3.36 -15.66 -0.78
CA LEU A 136 4.81 -15.87 -0.70
C LEU A 136 5.12 -17.29 -0.21
N ASP A 137 6.14 -17.91 -0.80
CA ASP A 137 6.71 -19.16 -0.30
C ASP A 137 7.55 -18.92 0.97
N SER A 138 8.36 -17.87 0.95
CA SER A 138 9.20 -17.48 2.08
C SER A 138 9.38 -15.96 2.20
N ILE A 139 9.50 -15.51 3.45
CA ILE A 139 9.79 -14.13 3.83
C ILE A 139 11.05 -14.18 4.69
N PRO A 140 12.09 -13.37 4.42
CA PRO A 140 13.30 -13.31 5.24
C PRO A 140 12.99 -12.95 6.71
N ASN A 141 13.66 -13.61 7.65
CA ASN A 141 13.39 -13.46 9.10
C ASN A 141 13.68 -12.04 9.64
N HIS A 142 14.50 -11.25 8.95
CA HIS A 142 14.80 -9.88 9.34
C HIS A 142 13.66 -8.91 9.00
N LEU A 143 12.79 -9.25 8.04
CA LEU A 143 11.64 -8.41 7.70
C LEU A 143 10.54 -8.55 8.76
N LYS A 144 10.55 -7.64 9.72
CA LYS A 144 9.59 -7.57 10.83
C LYS A 144 8.91 -6.20 10.85
N PRO A 145 7.71 -6.08 11.43
CA PRO A 145 7.07 -4.78 11.62
C PRO A 145 8.01 -3.75 12.25
N GLY A 146 8.09 -2.55 11.65
CA GLY A 146 8.98 -1.47 12.02
C GLY A 146 10.28 -1.39 11.18
N MET A 147 10.63 -2.41 10.40
CA MET A 147 11.82 -2.37 9.55
C MET A 147 11.59 -1.53 8.29
N THR A 148 12.55 -0.69 7.96
CA THR A 148 12.55 0.09 6.72
C THR A 148 13.04 -0.79 5.56
N VAL A 149 12.44 -0.59 4.39
CA VAL A 149 12.74 -1.31 3.15
C VAL A 149 12.94 -0.29 2.03
N GLY A 150 14.00 -0.43 1.27
CA GLY A 150 14.29 0.37 0.07
C GLY A 150 13.48 -0.10 -1.14
N VAL A 151 13.35 0.76 -2.16
CA VAL A 151 12.78 0.37 -3.46
C VAL A 151 13.63 -0.75 -4.07
N ALA A 152 12.97 -1.72 -4.74
CA ALA A 152 13.58 -2.92 -5.31
C ALA A 152 14.34 -3.81 -4.31
N GLU A 153 14.19 -3.59 -3.00
CA GLU A 153 14.72 -4.50 -1.98
C GLU A 153 13.94 -5.82 -1.98
N ARG A 154 14.67 -6.93 -1.78
CA ARG A 154 14.08 -8.27 -1.81
C ARG A 154 13.21 -8.52 -0.58
N LEU A 155 11.93 -8.81 -0.81
CA LEU A 155 10.93 -9.10 0.23
C LEU A 155 10.71 -10.59 0.50
N GLY A 156 11.00 -11.44 -0.48
CA GLY A 156 10.76 -12.87 -0.34
C GLY A 156 10.90 -13.64 -1.64
N ARG A 157 10.31 -14.83 -1.65
CA ARG A 157 10.18 -15.68 -2.84
C ARG A 157 8.69 -15.85 -3.15
N MET A 158 8.35 -15.75 -4.44
CA MET A 158 7.03 -16.04 -4.96
C MET A 158 6.63 -17.48 -4.63
N GLY A 159 5.35 -17.73 -4.36
CA GLY A 159 4.84 -19.05 -4.00
C GLY A 159 3.38 -19.27 -4.37
N ASN A 160 2.75 -20.17 -3.63
CA ASN A 160 1.36 -20.57 -3.81
C ASN A 160 0.64 -20.72 -2.47
N THR A 161 1.11 -20.06 -1.42
CA THR A 161 0.53 -20.20 -0.08
C THR A 161 -0.80 -19.47 0.02
N ALA A 162 -1.81 -20.10 0.63
CA ALA A 162 -3.13 -19.54 0.89
C ALA A 162 -3.82 -20.37 1.99
N SER A 163 -4.95 -19.89 2.53
CA SER A 163 -5.84 -20.68 3.38
C SER A 163 -6.65 -21.73 2.61
N PHE A 164 -6.50 -21.76 1.29
CA PHE A 164 -7.06 -22.76 0.36
C PHE A 164 -5.97 -23.29 -0.58
N SER A 165 -6.26 -24.34 -1.33
CA SER A 165 -5.27 -24.95 -2.22
C SER A 165 -5.05 -24.13 -3.49
N ILE A 166 -3.80 -23.75 -3.74
CA ILE A 166 -3.32 -23.24 -5.03
C ILE A 166 -2.30 -24.25 -5.55
N PRO A 167 -2.49 -24.84 -6.77
CA PRO A 167 -1.51 -25.74 -7.35
C PRO A 167 -0.14 -25.07 -7.53
N LEU A 168 0.95 -25.84 -7.37
CA LEU A 168 2.33 -25.33 -7.57
C LEU A 168 2.53 -24.69 -8.94
N SER A 169 1.95 -25.29 -9.99
CA SER A 169 1.99 -24.76 -11.36
C SER A 169 1.28 -23.41 -11.54
N ARG A 170 0.57 -22.95 -10.52
CA ARG A 170 -0.08 -21.65 -10.45
C ARG A 170 0.51 -20.77 -9.37
N SER A 171 1.77 -21.01 -8.98
CA SER A 171 2.51 -20.09 -8.13
C SER A 171 2.52 -18.69 -8.75
N HIS A 172 2.23 -17.66 -7.96
CA HIS A 172 2.17 -16.27 -8.42
C HIS A 172 2.35 -15.30 -7.26
N LEU A 173 2.64 -14.07 -7.56
CA LEU A 173 2.55 -12.96 -6.61
C LEU A 173 1.16 -12.32 -6.72
N HIS A 174 0.41 -12.28 -5.63
CA HIS A 174 -0.71 -11.36 -5.49
C HIS A 174 -0.16 -10.02 -4.99
N PHE A 175 -0.35 -8.95 -5.77
CA PHE A 175 0.20 -7.63 -5.50
C PHE A 175 -0.89 -6.57 -5.45
N GLU A 176 -0.94 -5.82 -4.35
CA GLU A 176 -1.87 -4.71 -4.17
C GLU A 176 -1.12 -3.40 -3.91
N VAL A 177 -1.71 -2.29 -4.33
CA VAL A 177 -1.39 -0.92 -3.91
C VAL A 177 -2.69 -0.21 -3.57
N GLY A 178 -2.68 0.63 -2.53
CA GLY A 178 -3.87 1.36 -2.12
C GLY A 178 -3.65 2.22 -0.89
N ILE A 179 -4.75 2.57 -0.22
CA ILE A 179 -4.72 3.29 1.06
C ILE A 179 -5.44 2.51 2.14
N ARG A 180 -4.99 2.65 3.37
CA ARG A 180 -5.64 2.10 4.55
C ARG A 180 -6.64 3.10 5.10
N LEU A 181 -7.90 2.67 5.29
CA LEU A 181 -9.02 3.55 5.61
C LEU A 181 -9.00 4.06 7.05
N SER A 182 -8.63 3.22 8.03
CA SER A 182 -8.68 3.60 9.44
C SER A 182 -7.58 2.97 10.29
N SER A 183 -7.13 3.70 11.31
CA SER A 183 -6.30 3.18 12.41
C SER A 183 -7.15 2.57 13.54
N GLN A 184 -8.48 2.80 13.51
CA GLN A 184 -9.44 2.32 14.51
C GLN A 184 -10.22 1.09 14.04
N PHE A 185 -9.70 0.37 13.05
CA PHE A 185 -10.39 -0.73 12.38
C PHE A 185 -10.81 -1.86 13.34
N GLN A 186 -9.97 -2.20 14.32
CA GLN A 186 -10.31 -3.27 15.27
C GLN A 186 -11.59 -2.95 16.07
N ASN A 187 -11.80 -1.69 16.45
CA ASN A 187 -13.03 -1.26 17.14
C ASN A 187 -14.27 -1.42 16.26
N TRP A 188 -14.14 -1.12 14.96
CA TRP A 188 -15.20 -1.36 13.99
C TRP A 188 -15.43 -2.86 13.81
N TYR A 189 -14.38 -3.66 13.62
CA TYR A 189 -14.47 -5.11 13.41
C TYR A 189 -15.21 -5.81 14.57
N ASN A 190 -14.89 -5.44 15.80
CA ASN A 190 -15.53 -6.01 16.99
C ASN A 190 -17.04 -5.74 17.05
N ARG A 191 -17.50 -4.62 16.48
CA ARG A 191 -18.93 -4.25 16.44
C ARG A 191 -19.72 -4.95 15.33
N GLN A 192 -19.05 -5.58 14.36
CA GLN A 192 -19.74 -6.23 13.22
C GLN A 192 -20.31 -7.62 13.57
N GLY A 193 -19.97 -8.19 14.72
CA GLY A 193 -20.44 -9.53 15.10
C GLY A 193 -19.82 -10.65 14.27
N PHE A 194 -18.67 -10.43 13.64
CA PHE A 194 -17.95 -11.47 12.91
C PHE A 194 -17.59 -12.63 13.85
N LYS A 195 -17.82 -13.89 13.39
CA LYS A 195 -17.46 -15.09 14.15
C LYS A 195 -15.96 -15.38 14.20
N THR A 196 -15.18 -14.73 13.35
CA THR A 196 -13.73 -14.94 13.23
C THR A 196 -12.97 -13.81 13.91
N VAL A 197 -11.83 -14.13 14.51
CA VAL A 197 -10.91 -13.12 15.06
C VAL A 197 -10.17 -12.44 13.90
N ASN A 198 -10.03 -11.10 13.98
CA ASN A 198 -9.18 -10.37 13.05
C ASN A 198 -7.69 -10.70 13.32
N LYS A 199 -7.06 -11.45 12.41
CA LYS A 199 -5.64 -11.83 12.47
C LYS A 199 -4.73 -10.87 11.69
N HIS A 200 -5.30 -9.85 11.05
CA HIS A 200 -4.62 -8.96 10.10
C HIS A 200 -4.45 -7.54 10.63
N GLY A 201 -4.90 -7.27 11.88
CA GLY A 201 -4.86 -5.93 12.47
C GLY A 201 -5.54 -4.89 11.56
N ASN A 202 -4.89 -3.77 11.35
CA ASN A 202 -5.38 -2.72 10.47
C ASN A 202 -5.23 -3.05 8.96
N PHE A 203 -4.56 -4.16 8.60
CA PHE A 203 -4.37 -4.59 7.21
C PHE A 203 -5.30 -5.74 6.81
N ASN A 204 -6.46 -5.79 7.45
CA ASN A 204 -7.58 -6.61 7.00
C ASN A 204 -8.19 -6.01 5.73
N GLY A 205 -8.55 -6.84 4.74
CA GLY A 205 -9.06 -6.37 3.45
C GLY A 205 -10.25 -5.41 3.54
N TYR A 206 -11.10 -5.53 4.57
CA TYR A 206 -12.20 -4.56 4.82
C TYR A 206 -11.72 -3.14 5.17
N ASN A 207 -10.46 -2.97 5.51
CA ASN A 207 -9.86 -1.68 5.86
C ASN A 207 -8.93 -1.14 4.76
N LEU A 208 -8.90 -1.77 3.61
CA LEU A 208 -8.03 -1.42 2.50
C LEU A 208 -8.86 -1.00 1.29
N ALA A 209 -8.50 0.13 0.70
CA ALA A 209 -9.04 0.58 -0.58
C ALA A 209 -7.93 0.48 -1.63
N GLY A 210 -8.11 -0.45 -2.59
CA GLY A 210 -7.14 -0.74 -3.64
C GLY A 210 -7.19 0.25 -4.80
N LEU A 211 -6.04 0.53 -5.39
CA LEU A 211 -5.83 1.18 -6.67
C LEU A 211 -5.52 0.11 -7.72
N ASP A 212 -5.86 0.36 -8.98
CA ASP A 212 -5.39 -0.50 -10.07
C ASP A 212 -3.87 -0.38 -10.25
N PRO A 213 -3.08 -1.41 -9.92
CA PRO A 213 -1.62 -1.32 -10.04
C PRO A 213 -1.18 -1.11 -11.50
N LEU A 214 -1.84 -1.69 -12.49
CA LEU A 214 -1.45 -1.52 -13.89
C LEU A 214 -1.68 -0.09 -14.37
N HIS A 215 -2.78 0.53 -13.95
CA HIS A 215 -3.03 1.95 -14.24
C HIS A 215 -1.98 2.85 -13.57
N LEU A 216 -1.64 2.58 -12.29
CA LEU A 216 -0.61 3.33 -11.56
C LEU A 216 0.76 3.24 -12.26
N TYR A 217 1.19 2.03 -12.64
CA TYR A 217 2.46 1.84 -13.34
C TYR A 217 2.46 2.48 -14.73
N SER A 218 1.37 2.38 -15.50
CA SER A 218 1.25 3.03 -16.80
C SER A 218 1.36 4.56 -16.68
N ALA A 219 0.67 5.15 -15.72
CA ALA A 219 0.74 6.58 -15.45
C ALA A 219 2.15 7.01 -15.00
N TYR A 220 2.83 6.19 -14.19
CA TYR A 220 4.22 6.45 -13.77
C TYR A 220 5.19 6.40 -14.94
N GLN A 221 5.11 5.38 -15.82
CA GLN A 221 5.94 5.25 -17.01
C GLN A 221 5.77 6.44 -17.97
N ASN A 222 4.55 6.95 -18.08
CA ASN A 222 4.23 8.12 -18.89
C ASN A 222 4.56 9.46 -18.21
N SER A 223 5.20 9.42 -17.01
CA SER A 223 5.52 10.61 -16.23
C SER A 223 4.30 11.52 -15.95
N SER A 224 3.12 10.93 -15.82
CA SER A 224 1.85 11.65 -15.65
C SER A 224 1.66 12.25 -14.26
N PHE A 225 2.49 11.87 -13.29
CA PHE A 225 2.48 12.38 -11.91
C PHE A 225 3.87 12.25 -11.26
N ARG A 226 4.10 13.01 -10.18
CA ARG A 226 5.35 13.03 -9.41
C ARG A 226 5.20 12.52 -7.98
N SER A 227 3.96 12.43 -7.49
CA SER A 227 3.63 11.99 -6.14
C SER A 227 2.33 11.18 -6.11
N PRO A 228 2.11 10.34 -5.08
CA PRO A 228 0.84 9.64 -4.91
C PRO A 228 -0.37 10.57 -4.86
N GLY A 229 -0.23 11.75 -4.25
CA GLY A 229 -1.30 12.76 -4.20
C GLY A 229 -1.68 13.28 -5.59
N GLU A 230 -0.69 13.58 -6.45
CA GLU A 230 -0.95 13.97 -7.84
C GLU A 230 -1.66 12.86 -8.61
N TYR A 231 -1.23 11.60 -8.45
CA TYR A 231 -1.89 10.47 -9.09
C TYR A 231 -3.34 10.33 -8.66
N ILE A 232 -3.61 10.32 -7.34
CA ILE A 232 -4.97 10.20 -6.81
C ILE A 232 -5.86 11.36 -7.25
N ASN A 233 -5.31 12.59 -7.28
CA ASN A 233 -6.03 13.78 -7.76
C ASN A 233 -6.34 13.73 -9.27
N SER A 234 -5.61 12.95 -10.07
CA SER A 234 -5.88 12.75 -11.49
C SER A 234 -6.99 11.75 -11.78
N LEU A 235 -7.39 10.94 -10.79
CA LEU A 235 -8.44 9.94 -10.98
C LEU A 235 -9.82 10.61 -11.11
N PRO A 236 -10.70 10.10 -11.99
CA PRO A 236 -12.01 10.67 -12.19
C PRO A 236 -12.91 10.46 -10.96
N VAL A 237 -13.67 11.50 -10.59
CA VAL A 237 -14.74 11.39 -9.59
C VAL A 237 -15.93 10.69 -10.24
N VAL A 238 -16.36 9.56 -9.68
CA VAL A 238 -17.50 8.77 -10.15
C VAL A 238 -18.77 9.09 -9.34
N VAL A 239 -18.62 9.29 -8.04
CA VAL A 239 -19.73 9.59 -7.15
C VAL A 239 -19.29 10.53 -6.02
N LYS A 240 -20.21 11.39 -5.60
CA LYS A 240 -20.09 12.22 -4.39
C LYS A 240 -21.17 11.83 -3.40
N ILE A 241 -20.81 11.70 -2.13
CA ILE A 241 -21.72 11.35 -1.04
C ILE A 241 -21.57 12.37 0.08
N ILE A 242 -22.67 12.92 0.57
CA ILE A 242 -22.68 13.77 1.76
C ILE A 242 -23.01 12.90 2.96
N ILE A 243 -22.10 12.84 3.93
CA ILE A 243 -22.25 12.05 5.15
C ILE A 243 -22.48 13.01 6.33
N PRO A 244 -23.63 12.94 7.03
CA PRO A 244 -23.81 13.67 8.27
C PRO A 244 -22.74 13.25 9.29
N SER A 245 -21.89 14.17 9.66
CA SER A 245 -20.81 13.92 10.63
C SER A 245 -20.32 15.24 11.21
N ARG A 246 -20.00 15.20 12.51
CA ARG A 246 -19.31 16.31 13.21
C ARG A 246 -17.82 16.01 13.43
N GLN A 247 -17.34 14.90 12.89
CA GLN A 247 -15.96 14.48 13.03
C GLN A 247 -15.35 14.18 11.65
N MET A 248 -14.13 14.66 11.43
CA MET A 248 -13.38 14.33 10.24
C MET A 248 -13.09 12.83 10.22
N PRO A 249 -13.29 12.14 9.08
CA PRO A 249 -12.93 10.73 8.92
C PRO A 249 -11.47 10.46 9.30
N ASP A 250 -11.20 9.30 9.91
CA ASP A 250 -9.85 8.90 10.33
C ASP A 250 -8.88 8.83 9.14
N LEU A 251 -9.39 8.43 7.97
CA LEU A 251 -8.65 8.47 6.71
C LEU A 251 -8.03 9.85 6.43
N VAL A 252 -8.82 10.92 6.58
CA VAL A 252 -8.37 12.30 6.31
C VAL A 252 -7.39 12.78 7.36
N LYS A 253 -7.60 12.41 8.64
CA LYS A 253 -6.62 12.72 9.70
C LYS A 253 -5.25 12.12 9.42
N ARG A 254 -5.23 10.94 8.81
CA ARG A 254 -3.99 10.25 8.41
C ARG A 254 -3.39 10.76 7.10
N ASN A 255 -4.22 11.31 6.22
CA ASN A 255 -3.86 11.76 4.89
C ASN A 255 -4.45 13.15 4.66
N PRO A 256 -3.85 14.22 5.24
CA PRO A 256 -4.40 15.57 5.16
C PRO A 256 -4.57 16.11 3.73
N SER A 257 -3.76 15.64 2.80
CA SER A 257 -3.86 16.02 1.37
C SER A 257 -5.17 15.60 0.70
N LEU A 258 -5.96 14.71 1.32
CA LEU A 258 -7.30 14.35 0.83
C LEU A 258 -8.36 15.37 1.24
N ALA A 259 -8.08 16.32 2.13
CA ALA A 259 -9.00 17.39 2.49
C ALA A 259 -8.91 18.55 1.49
N ILE A 260 -10.07 18.95 0.91
CA ILE A 260 -10.10 20.09 -0.05
C ILE A 260 -10.06 21.43 0.71
N HIS A 261 -10.76 21.51 1.83
CA HIS A 261 -10.86 22.68 2.69
C HIS A 261 -10.65 22.31 4.15
N PRO A 262 -9.40 22.12 4.59
CA PRO A 262 -9.12 21.95 6.01
C PRO A 262 -9.38 23.30 6.68
N SER A 263 -10.58 23.50 7.23
CA SER A 263 -10.87 24.72 7.99
C SER A 263 -10.35 24.58 9.42
N PRO A 264 -9.47 25.44 9.90
CA PRO A 264 -9.05 25.47 11.30
C PRO A 264 -10.25 25.83 12.21
N GLY A 265 -10.50 25.03 13.23
CA GLY A 265 -11.53 25.34 14.25
C GLY A 265 -12.97 24.96 13.88
N ASN A 266 -13.19 24.05 12.96
CA ASN A 266 -14.48 23.85 12.34
C ASN A 266 -15.50 23.10 13.15
N VAL A 267 -16.66 23.72 13.27
CA VAL A 267 -17.94 23.04 13.50
C VAL A 267 -18.58 22.80 12.13
N PHE A 268 -18.59 21.55 11.67
CA PHE A 268 -19.33 21.14 10.48
C PHE A 268 -20.40 20.11 10.85
N SER A 269 -21.45 20.00 10.06
CA SER A 269 -22.55 19.06 10.27
C SER A 269 -22.51 17.88 9.29
N SER A 270 -21.69 17.98 8.25
CA SER A 270 -21.55 16.95 7.22
C SER A 270 -20.19 17.02 6.55
N VAL A 271 -19.78 15.91 5.93
CA VAL A 271 -18.57 15.79 5.11
C VAL A 271 -19.01 15.34 3.72
N GLU A 272 -18.64 16.09 2.68
CA GLU A 272 -18.75 15.64 1.29
C GLU A 272 -17.57 14.73 0.98
N CYS A 273 -17.84 13.50 0.52
CA CYS A 273 -16.83 12.52 0.15
C CYS A 273 -16.92 12.26 -1.35
N SER A 274 -15.83 12.47 -2.07
CA SER A 274 -15.71 12.12 -3.49
C SER A 274 -15.02 10.78 -3.64
N PHE A 275 -15.61 9.89 -4.45
CA PHE A 275 -15.06 8.56 -4.74
C PHE A 275 -14.79 8.39 -6.22
N GLY A 276 -13.67 7.76 -6.52
CA GLY A 276 -13.27 7.35 -7.85
C GLY A 276 -13.79 5.96 -8.24
N PRO A 277 -13.23 5.37 -9.31
CA PRO A 277 -13.55 4.02 -9.72
C PRO A 277 -13.44 3.01 -8.56
N PHE A 278 -14.36 2.04 -8.55
CA PHE A 278 -14.43 0.97 -7.54
C PHE A 278 -14.55 1.47 -6.09
N GLY A 279 -15.03 2.70 -5.87
CA GLY A 279 -15.23 3.24 -4.53
C GLY A 279 -13.96 3.70 -3.84
N PHE A 280 -12.87 3.93 -4.56
CA PHE A 280 -11.64 4.48 -3.99
C PHE A 280 -11.89 5.92 -3.50
N PRO A 281 -11.62 6.26 -2.23
CA PRO A 281 -11.83 7.61 -1.70
C PRO A 281 -10.77 8.57 -2.24
N LEU A 282 -11.24 9.70 -2.82
CA LEU A 282 -10.37 10.67 -3.47
C LEU A 282 -10.23 11.97 -2.67
N LYS A 283 -11.35 12.52 -2.20
CA LYS A 283 -11.41 13.87 -1.58
C LYS A 283 -12.51 13.96 -0.55
N PHE A 284 -12.31 14.86 0.41
CA PHE A 284 -13.22 15.10 1.54
C PHE A 284 -13.36 16.60 1.81
#